data_c6698f45ca39728a12183bb91adc442c
#
_entry.id   c6698f45ca39728a12183bb91adc442c
#
_cell.length_a   1.000
_cell.length_b   1.000
_cell.length_c   1.000
_cell.angle_alpha   90.00
_cell.angle_beta   90.00
_cell.angle_gamma   90.00
#
_symmetry.space_group_name_H-M   'P 1'
#
loop_
_entity.id
_entity.type
_entity.pdbx_description
1 polymer ?
#
loop_
_entity_poly.entity_id
_entity_poly.type
_entity_poly.pdbx_seq_one_letter_code
_entity_poly.pdbx_strand_id
1 'polypeptide(L)'
;LGDVYKRQVLYRLVREYDEPNQALFDFVWNCVGALDSMDEGVANFHLWFLANLSRFLGFCPGNDYSAGDWFDIREGLYTKTRPQHVSFMTQECTRILRDMMECDVRCLAEIGLNRTQRVEFLNAVLVYFGYHLDAISAVQSVRILREVF
;
A
#
# COMPACT_ATOMS: atom_id res chain seq x y z
N LEU A 1 8.80 -8.36 -19.55
CA LEU A 1 9.95 -8.25 -18.61
C LEU A 1 9.53 -7.69 -17.25
N GLY A 2 8.73 -6.62 -17.21
CA GLY A 2 8.25 -6.05 -15.95
C GLY A 2 7.37 -6.99 -15.13
N ASP A 3 6.50 -7.77 -15.77
CA ASP A 3 5.55 -8.65 -15.11
C ASP A 3 6.23 -9.87 -14.45
N VAL A 4 7.22 -10.45 -15.11
CA VAL A 4 7.99 -11.57 -14.54
C VAL A 4 8.78 -11.09 -13.32
N TYR A 5 9.37 -9.90 -13.40
CA TYR A 5 10.12 -9.31 -12.29
C TYR A 5 9.20 -8.95 -11.11
N LYS A 6 8.05 -8.36 -11.37
CA LYS A 6 7.04 -8.07 -10.33
C LYS A 6 6.56 -9.34 -9.63
N ARG A 7 6.29 -10.41 -10.39
CA ARG A 7 5.93 -11.73 -9.83
C ARG A 7 7.03 -12.30 -8.93
N GLN A 8 8.28 -12.19 -9.33
CA GLN A 8 9.41 -12.65 -8.51
C GLN A 8 9.53 -11.87 -7.20
N VAL A 9 9.30 -10.55 -7.24
CA VAL A 9 9.34 -9.71 -6.04
C VAL A 9 8.21 -10.05 -5.10
N LEU A 10 6.99 -10.18 -5.62
CA LEU A 10 5.82 -10.58 -4.84
C LEU A 10 6.03 -11.97 -4.21
N TYR A 11 6.61 -12.90 -4.97
CA TYR A 11 6.95 -14.23 -4.46
C TYR A 11 7.96 -14.16 -3.30
N ARG A 12 8.99 -13.30 -3.40
CA ARG A 12 9.95 -13.09 -2.32
C ARG A 12 9.32 -12.47 -1.07
N LEU A 13 8.47 -11.46 -1.24
CA LEU A 13 7.72 -10.85 -0.14
C LEU A 13 6.90 -11.88 0.63
N VAL A 14 6.19 -12.75 -0.08
CA VAL A 14 5.38 -13.81 0.51
C VAL A 14 6.25 -14.86 1.22
N ARG A 15 7.45 -15.13 0.70
CA ARG A 15 8.34 -16.17 1.21
C ARG A 15 9.17 -15.73 2.42
N GLU A 16 9.36 -14.44 2.64
CA GLU A 16 10.10 -13.91 3.79
C GLU A 16 9.32 -14.03 5.11
N TYR A 17 8.03 -14.37 5.04
CA TYR A 17 7.24 -14.72 6.22
C TYR A 17 7.42 -16.21 6.54
N ASP A 18 7.95 -16.51 7.71
CA ASP A 18 8.29 -17.88 8.18
C ASP A 18 7.09 -18.81 8.32
N GLU A 19 5.86 -18.31 8.29
CA GLU A 19 4.65 -19.11 8.34
C GLU A 19 3.84 -19.02 7.05
N PRO A 20 3.29 -20.15 6.55
CA PRO A 20 2.43 -20.12 5.37
C PRO A 20 1.17 -19.29 5.64
N ASN A 21 1.06 -18.15 4.96
CA ASN A 21 -0.11 -17.29 5.01
C ASN A 21 -0.93 -17.46 3.74
N GLN A 22 -1.92 -18.34 3.79
CA GLN A 22 -2.77 -18.65 2.63
C GLN A 22 -3.56 -17.42 2.15
N ALA A 23 -4.04 -16.60 3.08
CA ALA A 23 -4.79 -15.38 2.74
C ALA A 23 -3.91 -14.38 1.98
N LEU A 24 -2.67 -14.20 2.42
CA LEU A 24 -1.69 -13.35 1.73
C LEU A 24 -1.38 -13.89 0.33
N PHE A 25 -1.15 -15.20 0.22
CA PHE A 25 -0.89 -15.84 -1.07
C PHE A 25 -2.04 -15.64 -2.04
N ASP A 26 -3.27 -15.90 -1.60
CA ASP A 26 -4.48 -15.74 -2.41
C ASP A 26 -4.67 -14.29 -2.85
N PHE A 27 -4.44 -13.34 -1.95
CA PHE A 27 -4.49 -11.92 -2.28
C PHE A 27 -3.48 -11.56 -3.39
N VAL A 28 -2.22 -11.95 -3.22
CA VAL A 28 -1.17 -11.67 -4.21
C VAL A 28 -1.49 -12.33 -5.55
N TRP A 29 -1.93 -13.57 -5.54
CA TRP A 29 -2.30 -14.31 -6.74
C TRP A 29 -3.44 -13.63 -7.50
N ASN A 30 -4.49 -13.24 -6.78
CA ASN A 30 -5.63 -12.52 -7.36
C ASN A 30 -5.23 -11.15 -7.91
N CYS A 31 -4.31 -10.44 -7.23
CA CYS A 31 -3.78 -9.17 -7.71
C CYS A 31 -3.00 -9.32 -9.02
N VAL A 32 -2.19 -10.36 -9.16
CA VAL A 32 -1.47 -10.66 -10.41
C VAL A 32 -2.45 -10.90 -11.55
N GLY A 33 -3.50 -11.70 -11.31
CA GLY A 33 -4.55 -11.96 -12.29
C GLY A 33 -5.31 -10.70 -12.69
N ALA A 34 -5.65 -9.88 -11.73
CA ALA A 34 -6.32 -8.59 -11.98
C ALA A 34 -5.45 -7.66 -12.82
N LEU A 35 -4.18 -7.53 -12.50
CA LEU A 35 -3.24 -6.69 -13.24
C LEU A 35 -3.08 -7.14 -14.69
N ASP A 36 -3.01 -8.44 -14.93
CA ASP A 36 -2.89 -9.01 -16.29
C ASP A 36 -4.12 -8.69 -17.18
N SER A 37 -5.29 -8.49 -16.56
CA SER A 37 -6.56 -8.22 -17.27
C SER A 37 -6.99 -6.75 -17.28
N MET A 38 -6.25 -5.85 -16.60
CA MET A 38 -6.61 -4.44 -16.51
C MET A 38 -6.24 -3.66 -17.77
N ASP A 39 -7.22 -2.96 -18.33
CA ASP A 39 -7.02 -1.99 -19.41
C ASP A 39 -6.89 -0.55 -18.89
N GLU A 40 -7.52 -0.25 -17.76
CA GLU A 40 -7.54 1.07 -17.13
C GLU A 40 -7.15 0.99 -15.65
N GLY A 41 -6.71 2.12 -15.08
CA GLY A 41 -6.36 2.22 -13.66
C GLY A 41 -5.01 1.61 -13.29
N VAL A 42 -4.23 1.15 -14.25
CA VAL A 42 -2.92 0.51 -14.01
C VAL A 42 -1.95 1.43 -13.27
N ALA A 43 -2.00 2.73 -13.53
CA ALA A 43 -1.15 3.72 -12.86
C ALA A 43 -1.38 3.78 -11.33
N ASN A 44 -2.58 3.42 -10.87
CA ASN A 44 -2.96 3.42 -9.47
C ASN A 44 -2.85 2.03 -8.81
N PHE A 45 -2.65 0.99 -9.61
CA PHE A 45 -2.69 -0.40 -9.13
C PHE A 45 -1.66 -0.66 -8.02
N HIS A 46 -0.42 -0.23 -8.18
CA HIS A 46 0.63 -0.45 -7.19
C HIS A 46 0.33 0.26 -5.85
N LEU A 47 -0.30 1.42 -5.89
CA LEU A 47 -0.70 2.16 -4.69
C LEU A 47 -1.82 1.41 -3.95
N TRP A 48 -2.82 0.96 -4.68
CA TRP A 48 -3.91 0.14 -4.17
C TRP A 48 -3.39 -1.18 -3.59
N PHE A 49 -2.49 -1.84 -4.32
CA PHE A 49 -1.87 -3.09 -3.88
C PHE A 49 -1.15 -2.92 -2.55
N LEU A 50 -0.29 -1.90 -2.43
CA LEU A 50 0.45 -1.64 -1.19
C LEU A 50 -0.49 -1.31 -0.03
N ALA A 51 -1.45 -0.43 -0.23
CA ALA A 51 -2.40 -0.07 0.81
C ALA A 51 -3.14 -1.31 1.34
N ASN A 52 -3.64 -2.16 0.46
CA ASN A 52 -4.38 -3.36 0.85
C ASN A 52 -3.48 -4.50 1.34
N LEU A 53 -2.21 -4.57 0.92
CA LEU A 53 -1.25 -5.54 1.41
C LEU A 53 -1.05 -5.42 2.92
N SER A 54 -1.14 -4.22 3.48
CA SER A 54 -1.03 -3.98 4.92
C SER A 54 -2.05 -4.79 5.75
N ARG A 55 -3.23 -5.08 5.19
CA ARG A 55 -4.26 -5.92 5.85
C ARG A 55 -3.73 -7.34 6.14
N PHE A 56 -2.99 -7.90 5.19
CA PHE A 56 -2.49 -9.27 5.26
C PHE A 56 -1.19 -9.38 6.03
N LEU A 57 -0.50 -8.26 6.20
CA LEU A 57 0.75 -8.19 6.96
C LEU A 57 0.54 -7.82 8.44
N GLY A 58 -0.71 -7.55 8.85
CA GLY A 58 -1.07 -7.35 10.23
C GLY A 58 -1.01 -5.90 10.73
N PHE A 59 -0.86 -4.92 9.84
CA PHE A 59 -0.89 -3.49 10.21
C PHE A 59 -1.87 -2.68 9.35
N CYS A 60 -3.07 -3.22 9.18
CA CYS A 60 -4.15 -2.55 8.47
C CYS A 60 -4.46 -1.19 9.13
N PRO A 61 -4.57 -0.09 8.34
CA PRO A 61 -5.05 1.18 8.85
C PRO A 61 -6.40 1.05 9.56
N GLY A 62 -6.66 1.91 10.53
CA GLY A 62 -7.98 2.01 11.17
C GLY A 62 -9.09 2.30 10.17
N ASN A 63 -10.34 2.09 10.56
CA ASN A 63 -11.52 2.25 9.70
C ASN A 63 -12.42 3.43 10.08
N ASP A 64 -11.96 4.32 10.92
CA ASP A 64 -12.71 5.43 11.50
C ASP A 64 -12.39 6.79 10.85
N TYR A 65 -12.04 6.77 9.56
CA TYR A 65 -11.75 7.98 8.79
C TYR A 65 -12.94 8.96 8.77
N SER A 66 -12.63 10.23 8.95
CA SER A 66 -13.53 11.35 8.68
C SER A 66 -12.85 12.38 7.79
N ALA A 67 -13.63 13.13 7.01
CA ALA A 67 -13.10 14.16 6.13
C ALA A 67 -12.24 15.17 6.90
N GLY A 68 -11.04 15.42 6.38
CA GLY A 68 -10.07 16.32 7.01
C GLY A 68 -9.13 15.65 8.01
N ASP A 69 -9.24 14.36 8.23
CA ASP A 69 -8.33 13.63 9.11
C ASP A 69 -6.90 13.58 8.57
N TRP A 70 -5.98 13.45 9.50
CA TRP A 70 -4.58 13.08 9.30
C TRP A 70 -4.42 11.59 9.58
N PHE A 71 -3.35 10.98 9.10
CA PHE A 71 -3.03 9.60 9.43
C PHE A 71 -1.70 9.54 10.17
N ASP A 72 -1.74 9.06 11.42
CA ASP A 72 -0.54 8.82 12.22
C ASP A 72 0.12 7.53 11.77
N ILE A 73 1.26 7.65 11.10
CA ILE A 73 2.00 6.50 10.56
C ILE A 73 2.52 5.59 11.67
N ARG A 74 2.92 6.15 12.79
CA ARG A 74 3.46 5.37 13.92
C ARG A 74 2.40 4.50 14.55
N GLU A 75 1.22 5.09 14.79
CA GLU A 75 0.11 4.40 15.45
C GLU A 75 -0.76 3.61 14.47
N GLY A 76 -0.71 3.93 13.16
CA GLY A 76 -1.57 3.32 12.16
C GLY A 76 -3.04 3.75 12.26
N LEU A 77 -3.29 4.94 12.77
CA LEU A 77 -4.64 5.45 13.08
C LEU A 77 -4.92 6.79 12.42
N TYR A 78 -6.18 7.02 12.07
CA TYR A 78 -6.67 8.34 11.68
C TYR A 78 -6.79 9.26 12.89
N THR A 79 -6.44 10.53 12.74
CA THR A 79 -6.50 11.52 13.82
C THR A 79 -7.13 12.83 13.33
N LYS A 80 -7.86 13.50 14.22
CA LYS A 80 -8.50 14.78 13.93
C LYS A 80 -7.52 15.94 13.89
N THR A 81 -6.41 15.79 14.59
CA THR A 81 -5.37 16.82 14.73
C THR A 81 -4.07 16.34 14.11
N ARG A 82 -3.33 17.27 13.56
CA ARG A 82 -1.98 16.98 13.03
C ARG A 82 -1.10 16.38 14.13
N PRO A 83 -0.49 15.19 13.92
CA PRO A 83 0.48 14.64 14.86
C PRO A 83 1.66 15.59 15.10
N GLN A 84 2.21 15.58 16.32
CA GLN A 84 3.33 16.46 16.68
C GLN A 84 4.68 15.96 16.15
N HIS A 85 4.79 14.68 15.81
CA HIS A 85 5.95 14.10 15.14
C HIS A 85 5.85 14.23 13.62
N VAL A 86 6.93 13.90 12.90
CA VAL A 86 7.02 14.07 11.44
C VAL A 86 6.47 12.86 10.63
N SER A 87 6.16 11.75 11.31
CA SER A 87 5.73 10.50 10.67
C SER A 87 4.21 10.44 10.57
N PHE A 88 3.65 11.25 9.70
CA PHE A 88 2.21 11.29 9.43
C PHE A 88 1.95 11.49 7.93
N MET A 89 0.77 11.12 7.49
CA MET A 89 0.28 11.48 6.15
C MET A 89 -0.48 12.79 6.22
N THR A 90 -0.30 13.63 5.19
CA THR A 90 -1.11 14.84 5.02
C THR A 90 -2.59 14.48 4.88
N GLN A 91 -3.47 15.45 5.04
CA GLN A 91 -4.92 15.25 4.83
C GLN A 91 -5.24 14.71 3.44
N GLU A 92 -4.52 15.17 2.40
CA GLU A 92 -4.67 14.67 1.03
C GLU A 92 -4.23 13.20 0.90
N CYS A 93 -3.05 12.85 1.37
CA CYS A 93 -2.57 11.45 1.36
C CYS A 93 -3.46 10.54 2.20
N THR A 94 -3.99 11.03 3.31
CA THR A 94 -4.93 10.30 4.18
C THR A 94 -6.23 9.99 3.45
N ARG A 95 -6.77 10.95 2.70
CA ARG A 95 -7.94 10.74 1.86
C ARG A 95 -7.67 9.69 0.78
N ILE A 96 -6.51 9.77 0.13
CA ILE A 96 -6.10 8.79 -0.88
C ILE A 96 -5.98 7.40 -0.25
N LEU A 97 -5.39 7.28 0.94
CA LEU A 97 -5.32 6.01 1.68
C LEU A 97 -6.70 5.41 1.89
N ARG A 98 -7.65 6.21 2.37
CA ARG A 98 -9.03 5.76 2.56
C ARG A 98 -9.65 5.30 1.24
N ASP A 99 -9.50 6.07 0.18
CA ASP A 99 -10.06 5.73 -1.13
C ASP A 99 -9.48 4.41 -1.66
N MET A 100 -8.17 4.20 -1.51
CA MET A 100 -7.50 2.95 -1.90
C MET A 100 -7.93 1.75 -1.05
N MET A 101 -8.18 1.96 0.25
CA MET A 101 -8.63 0.89 1.15
C MET A 101 -10.07 0.46 0.90
N GLU A 102 -10.93 1.35 0.46
CA GLU A 102 -12.35 1.09 0.19
C GLU A 102 -12.64 0.68 -1.25
N CYS A 103 -11.74 1.01 -2.17
CA CYS A 103 -11.92 0.76 -3.60
C CYS A 103 -11.71 -0.72 -3.95
N ASP A 104 -12.59 -1.24 -4.81
CA ASP A 104 -12.33 -2.50 -5.52
C ASP A 104 -11.31 -2.27 -6.64
N VAL A 105 -10.48 -3.27 -6.92
CA VAL A 105 -9.45 -3.18 -7.96
C VAL A 105 -10.02 -2.79 -9.34
N ARG A 106 -11.26 -3.15 -9.61
CA ARG A 106 -11.95 -2.83 -10.88
C ARG A 106 -12.35 -1.37 -10.99
N CYS A 107 -12.38 -0.64 -9.88
CA CYS A 107 -12.78 0.77 -9.83
C CYS A 107 -11.59 1.73 -9.71
N LEU A 108 -10.37 1.26 -9.86
CA LEU A 108 -9.15 2.09 -9.72
C LEU A 108 -9.07 3.23 -10.72
N ALA A 109 -9.64 3.08 -11.90
CA ALA A 109 -9.70 4.14 -12.90
C ALA A 109 -10.53 5.36 -12.45
N GLU A 110 -11.46 5.17 -11.51
CA GLU A 110 -12.31 6.23 -10.95
C GLU A 110 -11.55 7.13 -9.95
N ILE A 111 -10.41 6.66 -9.42
CA ILE A 111 -9.56 7.45 -8.53
C ILE A 111 -8.63 8.30 -9.38
N GLY A 112 -9.00 9.56 -9.59
CA GLY A 112 -8.21 10.51 -10.36
C GLY A 112 -7.04 11.07 -9.55
N LEU A 113 -5.83 10.59 -9.81
CA LEU A 113 -4.60 11.08 -9.20
C LEU A 113 -3.64 11.60 -10.27
N ASN A 114 -3.04 12.77 -10.04
CA ASN A 114 -1.93 13.23 -10.83
C ASN A 114 -0.61 12.54 -10.39
N ARG A 115 0.45 12.76 -11.16
CA ARG A 115 1.76 12.15 -10.88
C ARG A 115 2.32 12.55 -9.51
N THR A 116 2.21 13.80 -9.13
CA THR A 116 2.70 14.31 -7.84
C THR A 116 1.99 13.62 -6.69
N GLN A 117 0.68 13.51 -6.73
CA GLN A 117 -0.13 12.81 -5.73
C GLN A 117 0.27 11.33 -5.60
N ARG A 118 0.49 10.66 -6.73
CA ARG A 118 0.94 9.26 -6.71
C ARG A 118 2.31 9.10 -6.06
N VAL A 119 3.26 9.97 -6.37
CA VAL A 119 4.62 9.93 -5.79
C VAL A 119 4.59 10.21 -4.29
N GLU A 120 3.87 11.25 -3.87
CA GLU A 120 3.75 11.61 -2.45
C GLU A 120 3.07 10.50 -1.65
N PHE A 121 1.99 9.94 -2.17
CA PHE A 121 1.29 8.84 -1.52
C PHE A 121 2.16 7.58 -1.44
N LEU A 122 2.85 7.20 -2.52
CA LEU A 122 3.77 6.08 -2.52
C LEU A 122 4.85 6.23 -1.44
N ASN A 123 5.48 7.40 -1.36
CA ASN A 123 6.49 7.66 -0.34
C ASN A 123 5.92 7.53 1.08
N ALA A 124 4.73 8.06 1.32
CA ALA A 124 4.06 7.98 2.61
C ALA A 124 3.74 6.52 2.99
N VAL A 125 3.24 5.72 2.05
CA VAL A 125 2.96 4.29 2.28
C VAL A 125 4.25 3.52 2.56
N LEU A 126 5.34 3.81 1.85
CA LEU A 126 6.63 3.16 2.11
C LEU A 126 7.17 3.50 3.50
N VAL A 127 6.98 4.72 3.98
CA VAL A 127 7.32 5.10 5.36
C VAL A 127 6.46 4.32 6.35
N TYR A 128 5.17 4.19 6.09
CA TYR A 128 4.25 3.39 6.90
C TYR A 128 4.69 1.93 6.99
N PHE A 129 5.03 1.31 5.88
CA PHE A 129 5.58 -0.05 5.87
C PHE A 129 6.88 -0.15 6.68
N GLY A 130 7.77 0.83 6.55
CA GLY A 130 9.04 0.87 7.29
C GLY A 130 8.87 0.91 8.81
N TYR A 131 7.77 1.48 9.32
CA TYR A 131 7.46 1.49 10.75
C TYR A 131 6.90 0.17 11.27
N HIS A 132 6.14 -0.55 10.45
CA HIS A 132 5.35 -1.69 10.91
C HIS A 132 5.90 -3.05 10.50
N LEU A 133 6.80 -3.10 9.52
CA LEU A 133 7.53 -4.32 9.20
C LEU A 133 8.76 -4.45 10.11
N ASP A 134 9.18 -5.70 10.35
CA ASP A 134 10.42 -5.98 11.05
C ASP A 134 11.61 -5.29 10.36
N ALA A 135 12.47 -4.63 11.11
CA ALA A 135 13.47 -3.70 10.60
C ALA A 135 14.38 -4.28 9.50
N ILE A 136 14.73 -5.57 9.58
CA ILE A 136 15.58 -6.23 8.59
C ILE A 136 14.81 -6.58 7.31
N SER A 137 13.62 -7.14 7.45
CA SER A 137 12.72 -7.47 6.34
C SER A 137 12.17 -6.21 5.67
N ALA A 138 11.87 -5.18 6.47
CA ALA A 138 11.32 -3.92 6.00
C ALA A 138 12.28 -3.19 5.03
N VAL A 139 13.57 -3.13 5.36
CA VAL A 139 14.56 -2.44 4.52
C VAL A 139 14.69 -3.11 3.17
N GLN A 140 14.71 -4.43 3.12
CA GLN A 140 14.78 -5.17 1.85
C GLN A 140 13.49 -5.05 1.05
N SER A 141 12.33 -5.22 1.70
CA SER A 141 11.03 -5.14 1.05
C SER A 141 10.73 -3.77 0.48
N VAL A 142 11.00 -2.70 1.24
CA VAL A 142 10.83 -1.32 0.76
C VAL A 142 11.77 -1.01 -0.40
N ARG A 143 13.01 -1.46 -0.34
CA ARG A 143 13.99 -1.30 -1.42
C ARG A 143 13.52 -2.01 -2.69
N ILE A 144 13.07 -3.25 -2.55
CA ILE A 144 12.56 -4.05 -3.67
C ILE A 144 11.32 -3.39 -4.28
N LEU A 145 10.39 -2.92 -3.46
CA LEU A 145 9.18 -2.23 -3.94
C LEU A 145 9.50 -0.95 -4.72
N ARG A 146 10.49 -0.18 -4.29
CA ARG A 146 10.96 1.01 -5.03
C ARG A 146 11.57 0.68 -6.39
N GLU A 147 12.26 -0.45 -6.50
CA GLU A 147 12.85 -0.90 -7.76
C GLU A 147 11.80 -1.41 -8.75
N VAL A 148 10.65 -1.89 -8.24
CA VAL A 148 9.58 -2.50 -9.06
C VAL A 148 8.53 -1.49 -9.48
N PHE A 149 8.20 -0.57 -8.63
CA PHE A 149 7.14 0.42 -8.81
C PHE A 149 7.69 1.84 -8.92
#